data_050088e76e20238b15c7ed6d6caaa620
#
_entry.id   050088e76e20238b15c7ed6d6caaa620
#
_cell.length_a   1.000
_cell.length_b   1.000
_cell.length_c   1.000
_cell.angle_alpha   90.00
_cell.angle_beta   90.00
_cell.angle_gamma   90.00
#
_symmetry.space_group_name_H-M   'P 1'
#
loop_
_entity.id
_entity.type
_entity.pdbx_description
1 polymer ?
#
loop_
_entity_poly.entity_id
_entity_poly.type
_entity_poly.pdbx_seq_one_letter_code
_entity_poly.pdbx_strand_id
1 'polypeptide(L)'
;MTLLTSLCAFALLAAAPEGGTISITTASPEAAADYVEAFDQLFAGHGDRARAAAKKALSRDPNLLLAQALLYAITPGTESMQKVDAAAEAGASLPEAERTELAAWAAAKHADSEKARALQLKLVEFAPRDWRAHVYVGTTEFFLGHKAEEAKEHLREAAALNPKAVSVWATLAAIAIEHGDRAGAAEAQKKVADMRPDDPAAQADYAYALLTAGNLDEAERTARRAAALPNADAKPLAALANVEYYRSQYARAHRDLAKARSLSKDDFERMGLMLFELLGYTAEGKYEGAMQAASALEKEARARKNPNFYVVAAMNRSFAASLLGKYGEGQKHAAEALARIEKEPLSDAGRTGLKRGTWIAAMWAQGFGKNIAEAEKTLARLERDAAESPNDLNVQSAVWWGRGVLKLVNGDAKSAAEEMQKCMPTFDLCHFHQAIAQERAGDKAGAQATRATLLAQQRSQDAFFLSLRSQLVKKQVRTAAAGPASVNAN
;
A
#
# COMPACT_ATOMS: atom_id res chain seq x y z
N MET A 1 77.66 -6.02 21.53
CA MET A 1 76.49 -6.90 21.38
C MET A 1 75.22 -6.02 21.35
N THR A 2 74.83 -5.65 20.22
CA THR A 2 73.74 -4.72 19.95
C THR A 2 72.52 -5.54 19.47
N LEU A 3 71.44 -5.55 20.24
CA LEU A 3 70.19 -6.13 19.91
C LEU A 3 69.38 -5.11 19.04
N LEU A 4 69.22 -5.43 17.76
CA LEU A 4 68.25 -4.78 16.87
C LEU A 4 66.84 -5.35 17.16
N THR A 5 65.98 -4.53 17.72
CA THR A 5 64.56 -4.76 17.79
C THR A 5 63.92 -4.33 16.44
N SER A 6 63.54 -5.32 15.66
CA SER A 6 62.82 -5.12 14.40
C SER A 6 61.36 -4.82 14.72
N LEU A 7 60.94 -3.56 14.57
CA LEU A 7 59.53 -3.18 14.51
C LEU A 7 58.96 -3.60 13.12
N CYS A 8 58.24 -4.71 13.07
CA CYS A 8 57.36 -4.99 11.95
C CYS A 8 56.15 -4.08 12.05
N ALA A 9 56.22 -2.95 11.38
CA ALA A 9 55.00 -2.19 11.03
C ALA A 9 54.23 -2.99 10.02
N PHE A 10 53.16 -3.66 10.43
CA PHE A 10 52.12 -4.13 9.50
C PHE A 10 51.41 -2.88 8.95
N ALA A 11 51.91 -2.39 7.83
CA ALA A 11 51.11 -1.52 6.98
C ALA A 11 49.94 -2.38 6.45
N LEU A 12 48.78 -2.21 7.04
CA LEU A 12 47.52 -2.58 6.35
C LEU A 12 47.49 -1.73 5.08
N LEU A 13 47.96 -2.30 3.98
CA LEU A 13 47.56 -1.84 2.65
C LEU A 13 46.05 -2.13 2.56
N ALA A 14 45.27 -1.13 2.92
CA ALA A 14 43.91 -1.06 2.40
C ALA A 14 44.04 -1.07 0.87
N ALA A 15 43.74 -2.20 0.25
CA ALA A 15 43.59 -2.24 -1.19
C ALA A 15 42.61 -1.10 -1.55
N ALA A 16 43.09 -0.15 -2.36
CA ALA A 16 42.20 0.87 -2.92
C ALA A 16 41.04 0.12 -3.54
N PRO A 17 39.78 0.48 -3.25
CA PRO A 17 38.63 -0.19 -3.84
C PRO A 17 38.82 -0.13 -5.36
N GLU A 18 38.72 -1.28 -6.01
CA GLU A 18 38.60 -1.32 -7.47
C GLU A 18 37.45 -0.38 -7.82
N GLY A 19 37.75 0.75 -8.49
CA GLY A 19 36.95 1.95 -8.56
C GLY A 19 35.47 1.70 -8.84
N GLY A 20 34.61 2.25 -8.02
CA GLY A 20 33.18 2.36 -8.25
C GLY A 20 32.27 1.60 -7.32
N THR A 21 32.73 1.11 -6.15
CA THR A 21 31.88 0.51 -5.11
C THR A 21 32.06 1.20 -3.75
N ILE A 22 31.04 1.18 -2.90
CA ILE A 22 31.11 1.68 -1.53
C ILE A 22 31.82 0.63 -0.68
N SER A 23 32.99 1.00 -0.11
CA SER A 23 33.68 0.14 0.83
C SER A 23 32.87 -0.05 2.12
N ILE A 24 33.12 -1.16 2.80
CA ILE A 24 32.59 -1.43 4.13
C ILE A 24 33.79 -1.72 5.03
N THR A 25 34.21 -0.69 5.78
CA THR A 25 35.41 -0.78 6.64
C THR A 25 35.07 -1.62 7.87
N THR A 26 35.53 -2.86 7.86
CA THR A 26 35.41 -3.83 8.96
C THR A 26 36.46 -4.91 8.85
N ALA A 27 36.87 -5.48 10.00
CA ALA A 27 37.75 -6.66 10.04
C ALA A 27 36.96 -7.98 9.82
N SER A 28 35.63 -7.95 9.80
CA SER A 28 34.77 -9.13 9.64
C SER A 28 34.02 -9.10 8.32
N PRO A 29 34.43 -9.92 7.33
CA PRO A 29 33.66 -10.06 6.07
C PRO A 29 32.21 -10.47 6.31
N GLU A 30 31.94 -11.26 7.35
CA GLU A 30 30.60 -11.67 7.73
C GLU A 30 29.77 -10.51 8.29
N ALA A 31 30.39 -9.57 9.03
CA ALA A 31 29.72 -8.34 9.48
C ALA A 31 29.35 -7.45 8.29
N ALA A 32 30.25 -7.34 7.29
CA ALA A 32 29.95 -6.63 6.05
C ALA A 32 28.76 -7.25 5.31
N ALA A 33 28.72 -8.58 5.19
CA ALA A 33 27.62 -9.30 4.54
C ALA A 33 26.29 -9.10 5.30
N ASP A 34 26.30 -9.16 6.63
CA ASP A 34 25.12 -8.92 7.46
C ASP A 34 24.64 -7.45 7.36
N TYR A 35 25.54 -6.47 7.17
CA TYR A 35 25.17 -5.09 6.89
C TYR A 35 24.50 -4.94 5.50
N VAL A 36 25.05 -5.57 4.47
CA VAL A 36 24.46 -5.57 3.12
C VAL A 36 23.07 -6.20 3.15
N GLU A 37 22.88 -7.28 3.90
CA GLU A 37 21.56 -7.87 4.12
C GLU A 37 20.62 -6.89 4.85
N ALA A 38 21.10 -6.20 5.89
CA ALA A 38 20.31 -5.19 6.61
C ALA A 38 19.83 -4.07 5.67
N PHE A 39 20.71 -3.60 4.80
CA PHE A 39 20.42 -2.61 3.77
C PHE A 39 19.31 -3.13 2.81
N ASP A 40 19.51 -4.31 2.24
CA ASP A 40 18.56 -4.90 1.28
C ASP A 40 17.17 -5.13 1.91
N GLN A 41 17.14 -5.62 3.16
CA GLN A 41 15.89 -5.80 3.90
C GLN A 41 15.17 -4.47 4.17
N LEU A 42 15.91 -3.41 4.49
CA LEU A 42 15.34 -2.10 4.77
C LEU A 42 14.64 -1.53 3.53
N PHE A 43 15.34 -1.53 2.41
CA PHE A 43 14.81 -1.00 1.15
C PHE A 43 13.79 -1.92 0.48
N ALA A 44 13.72 -3.19 0.91
CA ALA A 44 12.61 -4.10 0.57
C ALA A 44 11.36 -3.88 1.46
N GLY A 45 11.37 -2.93 2.40
CA GLY A 45 10.24 -2.65 3.30
C GLY A 45 10.16 -3.53 4.54
N HIS A 46 11.22 -4.32 4.84
CA HIS A 46 11.24 -5.27 5.96
C HIS A 46 12.04 -4.73 7.15
N GLY A 47 11.59 -3.65 7.80
CA GLY A 47 12.31 -2.95 8.86
C GLY A 47 12.74 -3.82 10.05
N ASP A 48 11.94 -4.82 10.45
CA ASP A 48 12.29 -5.73 11.55
C ASP A 48 13.44 -6.68 11.15
N ARG A 49 13.43 -7.19 9.92
CA ARG A 49 14.51 -8.01 9.37
C ARG A 49 15.80 -7.17 9.22
N ALA A 50 15.67 -5.93 8.76
CA ALA A 50 16.79 -4.98 8.67
C ALA A 50 17.42 -4.75 10.04
N ARG A 51 16.62 -4.50 11.08
CA ARG A 51 17.11 -4.36 12.46
C ARG A 51 17.80 -5.63 12.97
N ALA A 52 17.23 -6.80 12.69
CA ALA A 52 17.84 -8.05 13.10
C ALA A 52 19.20 -8.28 12.43
N ALA A 53 19.30 -8.04 11.12
CA ALA A 53 20.54 -8.17 10.36
C ALA A 53 21.59 -7.13 10.80
N ALA A 54 21.21 -5.87 11.02
CA ALA A 54 22.13 -4.85 11.54
C ALA A 54 22.67 -5.19 12.94
N LYS A 55 21.82 -5.70 13.84
CA LYS A 55 22.27 -6.19 15.15
C LYS A 55 23.22 -7.37 15.03
N LYS A 56 22.99 -8.26 14.08
CA LYS A 56 23.87 -9.39 13.81
C LYS A 56 25.23 -8.92 13.29
N ALA A 57 25.28 -7.93 12.39
CA ALA A 57 26.51 -7.30 11.95
C ALA A 57 27.30 -6.73 13.13
N LEU A 58 26.63 -5.97 14.01
CA LEU A 58 27.24 -5.38 15.20
C LEU A 58 27.67 -6.39 16.28
N SER A 59 27.06 -7.58 16.31
CA SER A 59 27.53 -8.66 17.20
C SER A 59 28.85 -9.26 16.74
N ARG A 60 29.17 -9.15 15.44
CA ARG A 60 30.44 -9.62 14.84
C ARG A 60 31.51 -8.53 14.83
N ASP A 61 31.09 -7.29 14.55
CA ASP A 61 31.97 -6.10 14.63
C ASP A 61 31.18 -4.93 15.24
N PRO A 62 31.33 -4.70 16.55
CA PRO A 62 30.70 -3.59 17.24
C PRO A 62 31.09 -2.20 16.70
N ASN A 63 32.24 -2.09 15.99
CA ASN A 63 32.75 -0.83 15.45
C ASN A 63 32.33 -0.59 13.97
N LEU A 64 31.54 -1.44 13.37
CA LEU A 64 31.04 -1.25 11.99
C LEU A 64 30.09 -0.06 11.95
N LEU A 65 30.61 1.14 11.61
CA LEU A 65 29.88 2.41 11.67
C LEU A 65 28.66 2.44 10.73
N LEU A 66 28.73 1.84 9.54
CA LEU A 66 27.59 1.73 8.63
C LEU A 66 26.43 0.93 9.24
N ALA A 67 26.71 -0.17 9.93
CA ALA A 67 25.68 -0.95 10.61
C ALA A 67 25.09 -0.20 11.81
N GLN A 68 25.91 0.57 12.55
CA GLN A 68 25.42 1.45 13.60
C GLN A 68 24.49 2.53 13.03
N ALA A 69 24.93 3.24 11.99
CA ALA A 69 24.16 4.31 11.34
C ALA A 69 22.81 3.80 10.83
N LEU A 70 22.78 2.68 10.09
CA LEU A 70 21.56 2.07 9.60
C LEU A 70 20.63 1.69 10.77
N LEU A 71 21.12 0.96 11.77
CA LEU A 71 20.31 0.51 12.91
C LEU A 71 19.66 1.68 13.64
N TYR A 72 20.43 2.73 13.92
CA TYR A 72 19.93 3.89 14.65
C TYR A 72 19.09 4.81 13.78
N ALA A 73 19.35 4.90 12.47
CA ALA A 73 18.48 5.62 11.54
C ALA A 73 17.03 5.09 11.57
N ILE A 74 16.86 3.77 11.63
CA ILE A 74 15.55 3.12 11.67
C ILE A 74 14.97 2.89 13.07
N THR A 75 15.71 3.28 14.13
CA THR A 75 15.23 3.17 15.51
C THR A 75 14.66 4.52 15.96
N PRO A 76 13.43 4.60 16.47
CA PRO A 76 12.85 5.87 16.96
C PRO A 76 13.61 6.45 18.18
N GLY A 77 13.51 7.76 18.35
CA GLY A 77 13.94 8.46 19.56
C GLY A 77 15.19 9.32 19.41
N THR A 78 15.33 10.28 20.31
CA THR A 78 16.42 11.28 20.32
C THR A 78 17.80 10.66 20.56
N GLU A 79 17.90 9.63 21.41
CA GLU A 79 19.15 8.89 21.65
C GLU A 79 19.66 8.23 20.36
N SER A 80 18.77 7.66 19.56
CA SER A 80 19.12 7.07 18.26
C SER A 80 19.61 8.12 17.27
N MET A 81 19.05 9.33 17.30
CA MET A 81 19.51 10.45 16.50
C MET A 81 20.96 10.83 16.84
N GLN A 82 21.27 11.00 18.13
CA GLN A 82 22.62 11.28 18.59
C GLN A 82 23.64 10.17 18.21
N LYS A 83 23.20 8.91 18.21
CA LYS A 83 24.06 7.78 17.84
C LYS A 83 24.34 7.73 16.33
N VAL A 84 23.40 8.13 15.47
CA VAL A 84 23.64 8.25 14.03
C VAL A 84 24.65 9.36 13.76
N ASP A 85 24.51 10.51 14.42
CA ASP A 85 25.43 11.64 14.29
C ASP A 85 26.81 11.25 14.73
N ALA A 86 26.94 10.59 15.89
CA ALA A 86 28.24 10.11 16.41
C ALA A 86 28.92 9.09 15.45
N ALA A 87 28.13 8.20 14.81
CA ALA A 87 28.68 7.27 13.80
C ALA A 87 29.21 8.02 12.57
N ALA A 88 28.48 9.06 12.10
CA ALA A 88 28.90 9.89 10.98
C ALA A 88 30.19 10.69 11.32
N GLU A 89 30.30 11.25 12.52
CA GLU A 89 31.49 11.95 13.00
C GLU A 89 32.69 11.01 13.13
N ALA A 90 32.52 9.84 13.75
CA ALA A 90 33.57 8.84 13.89
C ALA A 90 34.06 8.32 12.53
N GLY A 91 33.25 8.35 11.51
CA GLY A 91 33.58 7.97 10.14
C GLY A 91 34.41 8.99 9.36
N ALA A 92 34.81 10.12 9.92
CA ALA A 92 35.50 11.21 9.21
C ALA A 92 36.82 10.79 8.49
N SER A 93 37.49 9.74 8.94
CA SER A 93 38.70 9.19 8.32
C SER A 93 38.46 8.05 7.31
N LEU A 94 37.22 7.61 7.15
CA LEU A 94 36.85 6.54 6.22
C LEU A 94 36.94 6.98 4.75
N PRO A 95 36.93 6.05 3.78
CA PRO A 95 36.83 6.37 2.36
C PRO A 95 35.65 7.27 2.05
N GLU A 96 35.76 8.10 1.02
CA GLU A 96 34.79 9.17 0.73
C GLU A 96 33.37 8.66 0.50
N ALA A 97 33.20 7.57 -0.24
CA ALA A 97 31.89 6.98 -0.47
C ALA A 97 31.25 6.49 0.86
N GLU A 98 32.02 5.86 1.73
CA GLU A 98 31.55 5.36 3.02
C GLU A 98 31.16 6.51 3.97
N ARG A 99 31.96 7.59 4.01
CA ARG A 99 31.60 8.82 4.75
C ARG A 99 30.32 9.44 4.22
N THR A 100 30.16 9.46 2.89
CA THR A 100 28.96 10.01 2.25
C THR A 100 27.72 9.17 2.59
N GLU A 101 27.84 7.85 2.65
CA GLU A 101 26.75 6.97 3.08
C GLU A 101 26.36 7.22 4.54
N LEU A 102 27.33 7.36 5.46
CA LEU A 102 27.09 7.73 6.86
C LEU A 102 26.35 9.07 6.98
N ALA A 103 26.81 10.07 6.24
CA ALA A 103 26.16 11.39 6.21
C ALA A 103 24.73 11.34 5.64
N ALA A 104 24.47 10.48 4.66
CA ALA A 104 23.12 10.26 4.11
C ALA A 104 22.19 9.65 5.16
N TRP A 105 22.65 8.68 5.96
CA TRP A 105 21.88 8.12 7.09
C TRP A 105 21.57 9.17 8.15
N ALA A 106 22.52 10.04 8.49
CA ALA A 106 22.32 11.12 9.45
C ALA A 106 21.27 12.13 8.91
N ALA A 107 21.40 12.57 7.66
CA ALA A 107 20.45 13.49 7.04
C ALA A 107 19.04 12.89 7.00
N ALA A 108 18.90 11.63 6.62
CA ALA A 108 17.61 10.93 6.62
C ALA A 108 16.98 10.85 8.03
N LYS A 109 17.80 10.60 9.06
CA LYS A 109 17.37 10.58 10.45
C LYS A 109 16.83 11.91 10.95
N HIS A 110 17.41 13.00 10.49
CA HIS A 110 16.95 14.38 10.77
C HIS A 110 15.78 14.83 9.88
N ALA A 111 15.25 13.94 9.03
CA ALA A 111 14.22 14.27 8.04
C ALA A 111 14.64 15.38 7.04
N ASP A 112 15.94 15.58 6.84
CA ASP A 112 16.52 16.49 5.84
C ASP A 112 16.59 15.76 4.49
N SER A 113 15.43 15.65 3.84
CA SER A 113 15.27 14.90 2.60
C SER A 113 16.11 15.46 1.44
N GLU A 114 16.27 16.79 1.38
CA GLU A 114 17.06 17.45 0.33
C GLU A 114 18.56 17.09 0.48
N LYS A 115 19.08 17.19 1.68
CA LYS A 115 20.47 16.82 1.97
C LYS A 115 20.71 15.33 1.78
N ALA A 116 19.79 14.48 2.26
CA ALA A 116 19.89 13.03 2.07
C ALA A 116 19.94 12.69 0.58
N ARG A 117 19.05 13.25 -0.23
CA ARG A 117 19.01 13.07 -1.69
C ARG A 117 20.31 13.55 -2.37
N ALA A 118 20.80 14.73 -2.01
CA ALA A 118 22.05 15.25 -2.58
C ALA A 118 23.25 14.33 -2.28
N LEU A 119 23.31 13.76 -1.08
CA LEU A 119 24.35 12.80 -0.70
C LEU A 119 24.20 11.46 -1.43
N GLN A 120 22.99 10.99 -1.63
CA GLN A 120 22.72 9.75 -2.38
C GLN A 120 23.12 9.88 -3.86
N LEU A 121 22.88 11.03 -4.49
CA LEU A 121 23.35 11.30 -5.85
C LEU A 121 24.88 11.29 -5.92
N LYS A 122 25.59 11.87 -4.92
CA LYS A 122 27.03 11.78 -4.83
C LYS A 122 27.53 10.35 -4.65
N LEU A 123 26.79 9.47 -3.97
CA LEU A 123 27.16 8.06 -3.88
C LEU A 123 27.18 7.38 -5.25
N VAL A 124 26.26 7.71 -6.14
CA VAL A 124 26.29 7.19 -7.52
C VAL A 124 27.50 7.72 -8.29
N GLU A 125 27.90 8.98 -8.07
CA GLU A 125 29.12 9.55 -8.67
C GLU A 125 30.40 8.84 -8.19
N PHE A 126 30.51 8.57 -6.88
CA PHE A 126 31.68 7.93 -6.27
C PHE A 126 31.71 6.41 -6.46
N ALA A 127 30.56 5.80 -6.51
CA ALA A 127 30.38 4.36 -6.54
C ALA A 127 29.36 3.91 -7.61
N PRO A 128 29.60 4.23 -8.90
CA PRO A 128 28.63 3.94 -9.97
C PRO A 128 28.44 2.44 -10.25
N ARG A 129 29.30 1.59 -9.71
CA ARG A 129 29.21 0.12 -9.81
C ARG A 129 28.68 -0.55 -8.53
N ASP A 130 28.22 0.24 -7.55
CA ASP A 130 27.57 -0.28 -6.35
C ASP A 130 26.05 -0.22 -6.50
N TRP A 131 25.41 -1.37 -6.52
CA TRP A 131 23.97 -1.48 -6.62
C TRP A 131 23.23 -0.75 -5.50
N ARG A 132 23.84 -0.61 -4.30
CA ARG A 132 23.25 0.09 -3.16
C ARG A 132 23.09 1.59 -3.43
N ALA A 133 24.10 2.20 -4.09
CA ALA A 133 24.02 3.61 -4.49
C ALA A 133 22.82 3.87 -5.41
N HIS A 134 22.59 2.99 -6.37
CA HIS A 134 21.44 3.09 -7.28
C HIS A 134 20.10 2.79 -6.58
N VAL A 135 20.06 1.86 -5.61
CA VAL A 135 18.85 1.60 -4.79
C VAL A 135 18.50 2.84 -3.95
N TYR A 136 19.48 3.51 -3.33
CA TYR A 136 19.24 4.76 -2.62
C TYR A 136 18.52 5.79 -3.48
N VAL A 137 19.10 6.10 -4.65
CA VAL A 137 18.53 7.12 -5.53
C VAL A 137 17.17 6.66 -6.08
N GLY A 138 17.08 5.44 -6.60
CA GLY A 138 15.83 4.91 -7.18
C GLY A 138 14.68 4.91 -6.18
N THR A 139 14.93 4.53 -4.94
CA THR A 139 13.91 4.53 -3.88
C THR A 139 13.52 5.95 -3.48
N THR A 140 14.49 6.85 -3.32
CA THR A 140 14.22 8.25 -2.95
C THR A 140 13.48 9.00 -4.05
N GLU A 141 13.87 8.84 -5.33
CA GLU A 141 13.17 9.47 -6.45
C GLU A 141 11.73 8.96 -6.58
N PHE A 142 11.48 7.70 -6.26
CA PHE A 142 10.12 7.16 -6.28
C PHE A 142 9.27 7.68 -5.12
N PHE A 143 9.71 7.48 -3.86
CA PHE A 143 8.86 7.76 -2.69
C PHE A 143 8.80 9.24 -2.32
N LEU A 144 9.84 10.04 -2.57
CA LEU A 144 9.92 11.43 -2.17
C LEU A 144 9.89 12.39 -3.37
N GLY A 145 10.51 12.01 -4.48
CA GLY A 145 10.59 12.83 -5.68
C GLY A 145 9.40 12.67 -6.64
N HIS A 146 8.62 11.59 -6.49
CA HIS A 146 7.55 11.20 -7.42
C HIS A 146 8.01 11.11 -8.89
N LYS A 147 9.25 10.67 -9.10
CA LYS A 147 9.92 10.60 -10.40
C LYS A 147 10.13 9.13 -10.80
N ALA A 148 9.03 8.47 -11.18
CA ALA A 148 9.03 7.04 -11.43
C ALA A 148 9.97 6.58 -12.54
N GLU A 149 10.14 7.34 -13.63
CA GLU A 149 11.02 6.93 -14.73
C GLU A 149 12.50 7.04 -14.34
N GLU A 150 12.91 8.14 -13.69
CA GLU A 150 14.25 8.29 -13.12
C GLU A 150 14.55 7.17 -12.09
N ALA A 151 13.59 6.87 -11.23
CA ALA A 151 13.69 5.77 -10.26
C ALA A 151 13.91 4.42 -10.96
N LYS A 152 13.15 4.13 -12.02
CA LYS A 152 13.29 2.89 -12.80
C LYS A 152 14.66 2.76 -13.45
N GLU A 153 15.24 3.84 -13.96
CA GLU A 153 16.58 3.83 -14.56
C GLU A 153 17.63 3.37 -13.54
N HIS A 154 17.67 4.00 -12.36
CA HIS A 154 18.56 3.59 -11.29
C HIS A 154 18.30 2.16 -10.80
N LEU A 155 17.04 1.75 -10.65
CA LEU A 155 16.72 0.39 -10.22
C LEU A 155 17.08 -0.68 -11.27
N ARG A 156 17.00 -0.37 -12.56
CA ARG A 156 17.47 -1.28 -13.63
C ARG A 156 18.98 -1.44 -13.58
N GLU A 157 19.72 -0.35 -13.33
CA GLU A 157 21.17 -0.42 -13.15
C GLU A 157 21.51 -1.23 -11.89
N ALA A 158 20.81 -1.01 -10.76
CA ALA A 158 20.96 -1.82 -9.57
C ALA A 158 20.68 -3.30 -9.83
N ALA A 159 19.66 -3.63 -10.64
CA ALA A 159 19.33 -5.01 -11.01
C ALA A 159 20.41 -5.65 -11.89
N ALA A 160 21.06 -4.86 -12.79
CA ALA A 160 22.18 -5.34 -13.61
C ALA A 160 23.42 -5.64 -12.76
N LEU A 161 23.69 -4.80 -11.76
CA LEU A 161 24.82 -4.96 -10.85
C LEU A 161 24.59 -6.07 -9.81
N ASN A 162 23.37 -6.18 -9.27
CA ASN A 162 22.98 -7.25 -8.33
C ASN A 162 21.56 -7.76 -8.57
N PRO A 163 21.38 -8.74 -9.45
CA PRO A 163 20.07 -9.29 -9.76
C PRO A 163 19.40 -10.05 -8.59
N LYS A 164 20.15 -10.28 -7.49
CA LYS A 164 19.66 -10.92 -6.27
C LYS A 164 19.25 -9.94 -5.17
N ALA A 165 19.36 -8.63 -5.39
CA ALA A 165 18.89 -7.63 -4.46
C ALA A 165 17.36 -7.62 -4.41
N VAL A 166 16.78 -7.99 -3.27
CA VAL A 166 15.32 -8.06 -3.08
C VAL A 166 14.70 -6.67 -3.12
N SER A 167 15.39 -5.68 -2.54
CA SER A 167 14.96 -4.27 -2.54
C SER A 167 14.70 -3.71 -3.94
N VAL A 168 15.53 -4.08 -4.90
CA VAL A 168 15.38 -3.65 -6.31
C VAL A 168 14.04 -4.11 -6.88
N TRP A 169 13.76 -5.40 -6.78
CA TRP A 169 12.54 -5.98 -7.33
C TRP A 169 11.29 -5.56 -6.52
N ALA A 170 11.41 -5.41 -5.20
CA ALA A 170 10.34 -4.90 -4.36
C ALA A 170 9.96 -3.46 -4.74
N THR A 171 10.93 -2.58 -4.97
CA THR A 171 10.67 -1.19 -5.39
C THR A 171 10.14 -1.12 -6.82
N LEU A 172 10.68 -1.91 -7.76
CA LEU A 172 10.12 -2.00 -9.12
C LEU A 172 8.68 -2.49 -9.12
N ALA A 173 8.33 -3.45 -8.25
CA ALA A 173 6.95 -3.89 -8.09
C ALA A 173 6.05 -2.77 -7.54
N ALA A 174 6.53 -1.98 -6.57
CA ALA A 174 5.79 -0.85 -6.02
C ALA A 174 5.52 0.22 -7.10
N ILE A 175 6.52 0.56 -7.91
CA ILE A 175 6.37 1.48 -9.04
C ILE A 175 5.36 0.94 -10.05
N ALA A 176 5.44 -0.34 -10.41
CA ALA A 176 4.52 -0.98 -11.35
C ALA A 176 3.08 -0.96 -10.84
N ILE A 177 2.87 -1.22 -9.54
CA ILE A 177 1.55 -1.14 -8.88
C ILE A 177 0.98 0.28 -8.97
N GLU A 178 1.77 1.30 -8.62
CA GLU A 178 1.33 2.70 -8.63
C GLU A 178 0.93 3.17 -10.03
N HIS A 179 1.67 2.75 -11.05
CA HIS A 179 1.40 3.09 -12.45
C HIS A 179 0.41 2.14 -13.15
N GLY A 180 -0.16 1.17 -12.42
CA GLY A 180 -1.14 0.23 -12.98
C GLY A 180 -0.56 -0.82 -13.93
N ASP A 181 0.76 -0.97 -13.98
CA ASP A 181 1.45 -2.04 -14.71
C ASP A 181 1.39 -3.35 -13.91
N ARG A 182 0.27 -4.04 -14.06
CA ARG A 182 -0.03 -5.26 -13.31
C ARG A 182 0.87 -6.43 -13.70
N ALA A 183 1.26 -6.50 -14.97
CA ALA A 183 2.14 -7.53 -15.47
C ALA A 183 3.55 -7.33 -14.93
N GLY A 184 4.08 -6.11 -15.00
CA GLY A 184 5.38 -5.75 -14.43
C GLY A 184 5.43 -5.96 -12.92
N ALA A 185 4.35 -5.65 -12.19
CA ALA A 185 4.26 -5.91 -10.76
C ALA A 185 4.34 -7.41 -10.45
N ALA A 186 3.63 -8.25 -11.20
CA ALA A 186 3.66 -9.70 -11.00
C ALA A 186 5.03 -10.29 -11.35
N GLU A 187 5.69 -9.81 -12.40
CA GLU A 187 7.05 -10.23 -12.78
C GLU A 187 8.07 -9.87 -11.70
N ALA A 188 8.03 -8.63 -11.20
CA ALA A 188 8.94 -8.18 -10.15
C ALA A 188 8.72 -8.94 -8.83
N GLN A 189 7.46 -9.14 -8.41
CA GLN A 189 7.15 -9.94 -7.22
C GLN A 189 7.52 -11.41 -7.39
N LYS A 190 7.43 -11.95 -8.61
CA LYS A 190 7.93 -13.30 -8.91
C LYS A 190 9.42 -13.43 -8.62
N LYS A 191 10.23 -12.43 -9.02
CA LYS A 191 11.68 -12.43 -8.73
C LYS A 191 11.94 -12.46 -7.22
N VAL A 192 11.18 -11.68 -6.43
CA VAL A 192 11.28 -11.72 -4.97
C VAL A 192 10.92 -13.10 -4.42
N ALA A 193 9.80 -13.67 -4.88
CA ALA A 193 9.33 -14.98 -4.44
C ALA A 193 10.29 -16.12 -4.82
N ASP A 194 10.89 -16.06 -6.01
CA ASP A 194 11.88 -17.05 -6.49
C ASP A 194 13.19 -16.99 -5.66
N MET A 195 13.61 -15.79 -5.22
CA MET A 195 14.75 -15.62 -4.33
C MET A 195 14.46 -16.07 -2.88
N ARG A 196 13.18 -16.12 -2.49
CA ARG A 196 12.73 -16.44 -1.13
C ARG A 196 11.62 -17.50 -1.17
N PRO A 197 11.91 -18.72 -1.67
CA PRO A 197 10.88 -19.74 -1.88
C PRO A 197 10.22 -20.21 -0.56
N ASP A 198 10.94 -20.12 0.55
CA ASP A 198 10.49 -20.55 1.88
C ASP A 198 9.97 -19.38 2.75
N ASP A 199 9.85 -18.17 2.20
CA ASP A 199 9.31 -17.00 2.88
C ASP A 199 7.80 -16.87 2.60
N PRO A 200 6.92 -17.15 3.59
CA PRO A 200 5.47 -17.06 3.39
C PRO A 200 5.01 -15.68 2.94
N ALA A 201 5.63 -14.61 3.44
CA ALA A 201 5.25 -13.24 3.13
C ALA A 201 5.61 -12.88 1.67
N ALA A 202 6.80 -13.24 1.19
CA ALA A 202 7.21 -13.03 -0.19
C ALA A 202 6.30 -13.79 -1.17
N GLN A 203 5.96 -15.04 -0.85
CA GLN A 203 5.03 -15.84 -1.64
C GLN A 203 3.61 -15.25 -1.63
N ALA A 204 3.15 -14.68 -0.51
CA ALA A 204 1.86 -14.02 -0.41
C ALA A 204 1.82 -12.73 -1.25
N ASP A 205 2.89 -11.93 -1.27
CA ASP A 205 2.99 -10.73 -2.11
C ASP A 205 2.92 -11.08 -3.59
N TYR A 206 3.58 -12.15 -3.99
CA TYR A 206 3.46 -12.66 -5.36
C TYR A 206 2.03 -13.13 -5.67
N ALA A 207 1.34 -13.80 -4.73
CA ALA A 207 -0.05 -14.18 -4.90
C ALA A 207 -0.98 -12.95 -5.07
N TYR A 208 -0.75 -11.86 -4.33
CA TYR A 208 -1.46 -10.61 -4.52
C TYR A 208 -1.20 -9.97 -5.89
N ALA A 209 0.05 -9.99 -6.35
CA ALA A 209 0.41 -9.46 -7.65
C ALA A 209 -0.24 -10.27 -8.79
N LEU A 210 -0.24 -11.60 -8.68
CA LEU A 210 -0.94 -12.49 -9.61
C LEU A 210 -2.46 -12.23 -9.63
N LEU A 211 -3.07 -12.05 -8.46
CA LEU A 211 -4.48 -11.69 -8.35
C LEU A 211 -4.75 -10.38 -9.12
N THR A 212 -3.92 -9.36 -8.91
CA THR A 212 -4.06 -8.06 -9.55
C THR A 212 -3.86 -8.14 -11.07
N ALA A 213 -2.97 -9.02 -11.53
CA ALA A 213 -2.73 -9.30 -12.95
C ALA A 213 -3.81 -10.18 -13.61
N GLY A 214 -4.79 -10.68 -12.84
CA GLY A 214 -5.87 -11.50 -13.39
C GLY A 214 -5.63 -13.01 -13.32
N ASN A 215 -4.49 -13.43 -12.83
CA ASN A 215 -4.07 -14.85 -12.79
C ASN A 215 -4.60 -15.57 -11.54
N LEU A 216 -5.95 -15.63 -11.40
CA LEU A 216 -6.62 -16.13 -10.19
C LEU A 216 -6.20 -17.56 -9.80
N ASP A 217 -6.00 -18.45 -10.79
CA ASP A 217 -5.65 -19.85 -10.51
C ASP A 217 -4.24 -19.97 -9.94
N GLU A 218 -3.30 -19.22 -10.48
CA GLU A 218 -1.93 -19.21 -9.97
C GLU A 218 -1.84 -18.48 -8.63
N ALA A 219 -2.58 -17.37 -8.47
CA ALA A 219 -2.70 -16.66 -7.20
C ALA A 219 -3.18 -17.60 -6.07
N GLU A 220 -4.24 -18.39 -6.33
CA GLU A 220 -4.75 -19.34 -5.35
C GLU A 220 -3.71 -20.42 -5.01
N ARG A 221 -3.08 -21.04 -6.02
CA ARG A 221 -2.05 -22.04 -5.79
C ARG A 221 -0.87 -21.50 -4.98
N THR A 222 -0.42 -20.28 -5.31
CA THR A 222 0.70 -19.62 -4.62
C THR A 222 0.34 -19.27 -3.19
N ALA A 223 -0.84 -18.67 -2.94
CA ALA A 223 -1.31 -18.38 -1.59
C ALA A 223 -1.48 -19.63 -0.73
N ARG A 224 -2.01 -20.72 -1.28
CA ARG A 224 -2.14 -22.02 -0.56
C ARG A 224 -0.77 -22.60 -0.19
N ARG A 225 0.20 -22.57 -1.12
CA ARG A 225 1.58 -23.00 -0.81
C ARG A 225 2.18 -22.14 0.29
N ALA A 226 2.05 -20.82 0.18
CA ALA A 226 2.55 -19.88 1.19
C ALA A 226 1.94 -20.15 2.58
N ALA A 227 0.64 -20.41 2.65
CA ALA A 227 -0.06 -20.72 3.91
C ALA A 227 0.34 -22.08 4.51
N ALA A 228 0.93 -22.97 3.71
CA ALA A 228 1.42 -24.28 4.17
C ALA A 228 2.91 -24.26 4.57
N LEU A 229 3.63 -23.15 4.33
CA LEU A 229 5.04 -23.03 4.72
C LEU A 229 5.19 -22.98 6.26
N PRO A 230 6.31 -23.47 6.80
CA PRO A 230 6.63 -23.29 8.21
C PRO A 230 6.62 -21.80 8.59
N ASN A 231 6.11 -21.48 9.78
CA ASN A 231 6.01 -20.13 10.30
C ASN A 231 5.16 -19.16 9.45
N ALA A 232 4.23 -19.67 8.64
CA ALA A 232 3.27 -18.83 7.94
C ALA A 232 2.46 -18.00 8.96
N ASP A 233 2.42 -16.69 8.69
CA ASP A 233 1.65 -15.70 9.45
C ASP A 233 0.26 -15.46 8.84
N ALA A 234 -0.35 -14.34 9.15
CA ALA A 234 -1.67 -13.97 8.66
C ALA A 234 -1.71 -13.70 7.14
N LYS A 235 -0.61 -13.19 6.57
CA LYS A 235 -0.56 -12.63 5.21
C LYS A 235 -0.92 -13.63 4.09
N PRO A 236 -0.41 -14.88 4.07
CA PRO A 236 -0.81 -15.86 3.06
C PRO A 236 -2.29 -16.23 3.10
N LEU A 237 -2.88 -16.33 4.29
CA LEU A 237 -4.31 -16.62 4.43
C LEU A 237 -5.17 -15.42 4.01
N ALA A 238 -4.72 -14.21 4.27
CA ALA A 238 -5.37 -13.00 3.78
C ALA A 238 -5.33 -12.92 2.25
N ALA A 239 -4.21 -13.27 1.62
CA ALA A 239 -4.09 -13.37 0.17
C ALA A 239 -5.05 -14.42 -0.41
N LEU A 240 -5.14 -15.60 0.22
CA LEU A 240 -6.06 -16.66 -0.18
C LEU A 240 -7.52 -16.20 -0.07
N ALA A 241 -7.90 -15.60 1.05
CA ALA A 241 -9.24 -15.07 1.25
C ALA A 241 -9.62 -14.03 0.20
N ASN A 242 -8.66 -13.19 -0.22
CA ASN A 242 -8.87 -12.21 -1.28
C ASN A 242 -9.22 -12.89 -2.63
N VAL A 243 -8.46 -13.92 -3.03
CA VAL A 243 -8.78 -14.71 -4.22
C VAL A 243 -10.15 -15.37 -4.12
N GLU A 244 -10.48 -15.92 -2.95
CA GLU A 244 -11.77 -16.57 -2.69
C GLU A 244 -12.95 -15.59 -2.79
N TYR A 245 -12.78 -14.34 -2.33
CA TYR A 245 -13.78 -13.29 -2.55
C TYR A 245 -13.98 -12.97 -4.03
N TYR A 246 -12.89 -12.86 -4.80
CA TYR A 246 -13.00 -12.66 -6.26
C TYR A 246 -13.73 -13.80 -6.97
N ARG A 247 -13.66 -15.00 -6.44
CA ARG A 247 -14.38 -16.19 -6.91
C ARG A 247 -15.78 -16.33 -6.31
N SER A 248 -16.22 -15.38 -5.49
CA SER A 248 -17.50 -15.45 -4.75
C SER A 248 -17.60 -16.67 -3.80
N GLN A 249 -16.45 -17.20 -3.35
CA GLN A 249 -16.37 -18.30 -2.38
C GLN A 249 -16.40 -17.77 -0.94
N TYR A 250 -17.42 -16.97 -0.62
CA TYR A 250 -17.51 -16.18 0.61
C TYR A 250 -17.27 -16.99 1.90
N ALA A 251 -17.88 -18.18 1.99
CA ALA A 251 -17.75 -19.00 3.20
C ALA A 251 -16.30 -19.50 3.44
N ARG A 252 -15.50 -19.70 2.39
CA ARG A 252 -14.07 -20.02 2.53
C ARG A 252 -13.29 -18.78 2.94
N ALA A 253 -13.51 -17.66 2.23
CA ALA A 253 -12.85 -16.40 2.52
C ALA A 253 -13.04 -15.95 3.99
N HIS A 254 -14.24 -16.04 4.54
CA HIS A 254 -14.50 -15.73 5.95
C HIS A 254 -13.75 -16.65 6.90
N ARG A 255 -13.65 -17.96 6.61
CA ARG A 255 -12.87 -18.90 7.44
C ARG A 255 -11.37 -18.57 7.40
N ASP A 256 -10.84 -18.33 6.22
CA ASP A 256 -9.41 -18.04 6.07
C ASP A 256 -9.03 -16.69 6.66
N LEU A 257 -9.90 -15.67 6.58
CA LEU A 257 -9.74 -14.40 7.31
C LEU A 257 -9.79 -14.59 8.82
N ALA A 258 -10.72 -15.38 9.34
CA ALA A 258 -10.78 -15.65 10.77
C ALA A 258 -9.50 -16.34 11.28
N LYS A 259 -8.96 -17.28 10.50
CA LYS A 259 -7.68 -17.92 10.80
C LYS A 259 -6.51 -16.94 10.67
N ALA A 260 -6.46 -16.11 9.62
CA ALA A 260 -5.45 -15.06 9.47
C ALA A 260 -5.44 -14.14 10.69
N ARG A 261 -6.62 -13.67 11.11
CA ARG A 261 -6.77 -12.82 12.30
C ARG A 261 -6.24 -13.47 13.59
N SER A 262 -6.40 -14.78 13.76
CA SER A 262 -5.87 -15.50 14.92
C SER A 262 -4.34 -15.64 14.90
N LEU A 263 -3.70 -15.58 13.73
CA LEU A 263 -2.25 -15.64 13.55
C LEU A 263 -1.58 -14.26 13.58
N SER A 264 -2.36 -13.19 13.39
CA SER A 264 -1.83 -11.84 13.39
C SER A 264 -1.29 -11.46 14.77
N LYS A 265 -0.03 -11.01 14.80
CA LYS A 265 0.68 -10.53 15.99
C LYS A 265 0.62 -9.01 16.12
N ASP A 266 0.31 -8.34 15.06
CA ASP A 266 0.19 -6.89 14.98
C ASP A 266 -1.27 -6.44 15.08
N ASP A 267 -1.53 -5.47 15.95
CA ASP A 267 -2.88 -4.98 16.18
C ASP A 267 -3.46 -4.23 14.98
N PHE A 268 -2.62 -3.53 14.22
CA PHE A 268 -3.05 -2.81 13.00
C PHE A 268 -3.44 -3.80 11.91
N GLU A 269 -2.61 -4.82 11.67
CA GLU A 269 -2.90 -5.91 10.74
C GLU A 269 -4.22 -6.61 11.12
N ARG A 270 -4.38 -6.96 12.41
CA ARG A 270 -5.59 -7.60 12.92
C ARG A 270 -6.85 -6.79 12.64
N MET A 271 -6.83 -5.49 12.92
CA MET A 271 -7.94 -4.58 12.64
C MET A 271 -8.18 -4.41 11.14
N GLY A 272 -7.14 -4.41 10.32
CA GLY A 272 -7.22 -4.43 8.86
C GLY A 272 -7.97 -5.67 8.34
N LEU A 273 -7.66 -6.86 8.87
CA LEU A 273 -8.37 -8.10 8.55
C LEU A 273 -9.84 -8.07 8.98
N MET A 274 -10.17 -7.45 10.12
CA MET A 274 -11.55 -7.25 10.56
C MET A 274 -12.32 -6.28 9.64
N LEU A 275 -11.66 -5.23 9.16
CA LEU A 275 -12.24 -4.34 8.15
C LEU A 275 -12.51 -5.10 6.84
N PHE A 276 -11.57 -5.94 6.44
CA PHE A 276 -11.74 -6.77 5.24
C PHE A 276 -12.90 -7.77 5.38
N GLU A 277 -13.12 -8.32 6.57
CA GLU A 277 -14.27 -9.18 6.87
C GLU A 277 -15.61 -8.42 6.75
N LEU A 278 -15.69 -7.19 7.28
CA LEU A 278 -16.87 -6.31 7.14
C LEU A 278 -17.22 -6.11 5.67
N LEU A 279 -16.25 -5.76 4.87
CA LEU A 279 -16.41 -5.52 3.43
C LEU A 279 -16.70 -6.82 2.66
N GLY A 280 -16.17 -7.94 3.13
CA GLY A 280 -16.51 -9.27 2.62
C GLY A 280 -18.00 -9.61 2.80
N TYR A 281 -18.58 -9.38 3.97
CA TYR A 281 -20.03 -9.52 4.19
C TYR A 281 -20.83 -8.54 3.35
N THR A 282 -20.32 -7.32 3.15
CA THR A 282 -20.97 -6.35 2.24
C THR A 282 -20.97 -6.86 0.80
N ALA A 283 -19.86 -7.43 0.33
CA ALA A 283 -19.74 -8.04 -0.99
C ALA A 283 -20.70 -9.24 -1.15
N GLU A 284 -20.84 -10.06 -0.12
CA GLU A 284 -21.80 -11.16 -0.08
C GLU A 284 -23.26 -10.67 -0.07
N GLY A 285 -23.53 -9.42 0.32
CA GLY A 285 -24.86 -8.83 0.46
C GLY A 285 -25.51 -9.11 1.82
N LYS A 286 -24.72 -9.52 2.80
CA LYS A 286 -25.18 -9.82 4.17
C LYS A 286 -25.03 -8.60 5.06
N TYR A 287 -26.07 -7.77 5.10
CA TYR A 287 -26.06 -6.53 5.88
C TYR A 287 -25.82 -6.77 7.39
N GLU A 288 -26.54 -7.70 7.98
CA GLU A 288 -26.41 -8.03 9.41
C GLU A 288 -25.00 -8.52 9.76
N GLY A 289 -24.40 -9.35 8.89
CA GLY A 289 -23.01 -9.80 9.04
C GLY A 289 -22.01 -8.61 8.96
N ALA A 290 -22.22 -7.69 8.02
CA ALA A 290 -21.40 -6.49 7.91
C ALA A 290 -21.50 -5.60 9.15
N MET A 291 -22.72 -5.43 9.71
CA MET A 291 -22.92 -4.65 10.94
C MET A 291 -22.29 -5.31 12.16
N GLN A 292 -22.36 -6.65 12.26
CA GLN A 292 -21.72 -7.41 13.34
C GLN A 292 -20.18 -7.30 13.26
N ALA A 293 -19.61 -7.47 12.05
CA ALA A 293 -18.18 -7.33 11.83
C ALA A 293 -17.69 -5.90 12.15
N ALA A 294 -18.46 -4.87 11.77
CA ALA A 294 -18.15 -3.49 12.09
C ALA A 294 -18.18 -3.23 13.62
N SER A 295 -19.15 -3.83 14.33
CA SER A 295 -19.23 -3.71 15.80
C SER A 295 -18.07 -4.41 16.50
N ALA A 296 -17.64 -5.56 15.98
CA ALA A 296 -16.46 -6.26 16.48
C ALA A 296 -15.17 -5.43 16.26
N LEU A 297 -14.99 -4.85 15.04
CA LEU A 297 -13.89 -3.96 14.73
C LEU A 297 -13.86 -2.74 15.65
N GLU A 298 -15.01 -2.12 15.87
CA GLU A 298 -15.14 -0.97 16.78
C GLU A 298 -14.72 -1.33 18.21
N LYS A 299 -15.19 -2.48 18.73
CA LYS A 299 -14.83 -2.97 20.05
C LYS A 299 -13.32 -3.19 20.18
N GLU A 300 -12.70 -3.83 19.18
CA GLU A 300 -11.24 -4.06 19.17
C GLU A 300 -10.47 -2.75 19.08
N ALA A 301 -10.87 -1.83 18.20
CA ALA A 301 -10.23 -0.53 18.04
C ALA A 301 -10.28 0.30 19.34
N ARG A 302 -11.37 0.25 20.08
CA ARG A 302 -11.49 0.90 21.40
C ARG A 302 -10.57 0.25 22.43
N ALA A 303 -10.52 -1.08 22.49
CA ALA A 303 -9.65 -1.82 23.41
C ALA A 303 -8.17 -1.51 23.16
N ARG A 304 -7.78 -1.28 21.89
CA ARG A 304 -6.41 -0.93 21.46
C ARG A 304 -6.14 0.57 21.43
N LYS A 305 -7.11 1.41 21.82
CA LYS A 305 -7.01 2.88 21.78
C LYS A 305 -6.61 3.40 20.40
N ASN A 306 -7.18 2.80 19.33
CA ASN A 306 -6.93 3.20 17.95
C ASN A 306 -8.14 3.97 17.38
N PRO A 307 -8.14 5.32 17.46
CA PRO A 307 -9.27 6.13 17.03
C PRO A 307 -9.52 6.06 15.51
N ASN A 308 -8.49 5.82 14.70
CA ASN A 308 -8.64 5.71 13.24
C ASN A 308 -9.58 4.56 12.88
N PHE A 309 -9.31 3.34 13.37
CA PHE A 309 -10.17 2.19 13.08
C PHE A 309 -11.57 2.31 13.69
N TYR A 310 -11.70 3.03 14.79
CA TYR A 310 -12.98 3.32 15.40
C TYR A 310 -13.87 4.18 14.51
N VAL A 311 -13.30 5.21 13.87
CA VAL A 311 -14.00 6.05 12.87
C VAL A 311 -14.25 5.27 11.58
N VAL A 312 -13.24 4.54 11.09
CA VAL A 312 -13.31 3.72 9.87
C VAL A 312 -14.45 2.71 9.96
N ALA A 313 -14.70 2.09 11.12
CA ALA A 313 -15.80 1.16 11.30
C ALA A 313 -17.17 1.83 11.04
N ALA A 314 -17.40 3.03 11.59
CA ALA A 314 -18.64 3.78 11.39
C ALA A 314 -18.80 4.25 9.93
N MET A 315 -17.73 4.75 9.32
CA MET A 315 -17.72 5.15 7.91
C MET A 315 -18.07 3.98 6.99
N ASN A 316 -17.48 2.81 7.21
CA ASN A 316 -17.76 1.63 6.39
C ASN A 316 -19.15 1.02 6.63
N ARG A 317 -19.76 1.21 7.81
CA ARG A 317 -21.20 0.93 8.01
C ARG A 317 -22.05 1.76 7.05
N SER A 318 -21.71 3.05 6.87
CA SER A 318 -22.43 3.93 5.94
C SER A 318 -22.31 3.44 4.49
N PHE A 319 -21.12 3.08 4.05
CA PHE A 319 -20.90 2.50 2.71
C PHE A 319 -21.66 1.18 2.53
N ALA A 320 -21.57 0.26 3.48
CA ALA A 320 -22.27 -1.02 3.42
C ALA A 320 -23.78 -0.84 3.36
N ALA A 321 -24.35 0.03 4.18
CA ALA A 321 -25.76 0.34 4.18
C ALA A 321 -26.20 0.95 2.84
N SER A 322 -25.45 1.90 2.30
CA SER A 322 -25.75 2.57 1.02
C SER A 322 -25.67 1.60 -0.15
N LEU A 323 -24.62 0.76 -0.22
CA LEU A 323 -24.47 -0.24 -1.27
C LEU A 323 -25.60 -1.26 -1.28
N LEU A 324 -26.17 -1.58 -0.12
CA LEU A 324 -27.27 -2.52 0.07
C LEU A 324 -28.66 -1.83 0.05
N GLY A 325 -28.72 -0.55 -0.33
CA GLY A 325 -29.97 0.21 -0.50
C GLY A 325 -30.61 0.70 0.81
N LYS A 326 -29.92 0.55 1.96
CA LYS A 326 -30.40 1.00 3.28
C LYS A 326 -29.95 2.45 3.58
N TYR A 327 -30.38 3.39 2.73
CA TYR A 327 -29.87 4.77 2.73
C TYR A 327 -30.12 5.53 4.04
N GLY A 328 -31.24 5.30 4.72
CA GLY A 328 -31.53 5.90 6.04
C GLY A 328 -30.49 5.50 7.10
N GLU A 329 -30.15 4.21 7.15
CA GLU A 329 -29.09 3.71 8.03
C GLU A 329 -27.72 4.25 7.59
N GLY A 330 -27.47 4.36 6.27
CA GLY A 330 -26.25 4.97 5.74
C GLY A 330 -26.05 6.40 6.20
N GLN A 331 -27.10 7.24 6.16
CA GLN A 331 -27.06 8.63 6.66
C GLN A 331 -26.75 8.68 8.15
N LYS A 332 -27.40 7.83 8.96
CA LYS A 332 -27.15 7.73 10.40
C LYS A 332 -25.69 7.38 10.72
N HIS A 333 -25.15 6.36 10.04
CA HIS A 333 -23.75 5.93 10.28
C HIS A 333 -22.73 6.98 9.78
N ALA A 334 -23.02 7.71 8.70
CA ALA A 334 -22.18 8.82 8.27
C ALA A 334 -22.15 9.96 9.28
N ALA A 335 -23.32 10.34 9.83
CA ALA A 335 -23.41 11.35 10.88
C ALA A 335 -22.65 10.93 12.14
N GLU A 336 -22.77 9.64 12.54
CA GLU A 336 -22.01 9.07 13.65
C GLU A 336 -20.50 9.13 13.41
N ALA A 337 -20.03 8.79 12.21
CA ALA A 337 -18.61 8.87 11.86
C ALA A 337 -18.10 10.31 11.93
N LEU A 338 -18.82 11.29 11.39
CA LEU A 338 -18.46 12.71 11.47
C LEU A 338 -18.37 13.18 12.93
N ALA A 339 -19.34 12.82 13.77
CA ALA A 339 -19.34 13.19 15.19
C ALA A 339 -18.14 12.60 15.95
N ARG A 340 -17.69 11.41 15.55
CA ARG A 340 -16.49 10.76 16.13
C ARG A 340 -15.20 11.48 15.68
N ILE A 341 -15.09 11.85 14.40
CA ILE A 341 -13.93 12.59 13.86
C ILE A 341 -13.66 13.87 14.65
N GLU A 342 -14.72 14.56 15.08
CA GLU A 342 -14.56 15.79 15.86
C GLU A 342 -14.09 15.55 17.30
N LYS A 343 -14.38 14.39 17.87
CA LYS A 343 -14.11 14.09 19.27
C LYS A 343 -12.83 13.30 19.51
N GLU A 344 -12.41 12.48 18.53
CA GLU A 344 -11.29 11.57 18.70
C GLU A 344 -9.93 12.27 18.46
N PRO A 345 -8.87 11.84 19.16
CA PRO A 345 -7.51 12.39 19.02
C PRO A 345 -6.84 11.87 17.74
N LEU A 346 -7.26 12.38 16.61
CA LEU A 346 -6.73 12.05 15.28
C LEU A 346 -5.62 13.04 14.91
N SER A 347 -4.62 12.58 14.14
CA SER A 347 -3.69 13.49 13.46
C SER A 347 -4.44 14.36 12.44
N ASP A 348 -3.90 15.53 12.07
CA ASP A 348 -4.54 16.42 11.11
C ASP A 348 -4.75 15.75 9.75
N ALA A 349 -3.73 15.03 9.25
CA ALA A 349 -3.84 14.28 8.00
C ALA A 349 -4.89 13.15 8.10
N GLY A 350 -4.90 12.41 9.21
CA GLY A 350 -5.90 11.36 9.47
C GLY A 350 -7.31 11.94 9.54
N ARG A 351 -7.49 13.07 10.22
CA ARG A 351 -8.76 13.78 10.34
C ARG A 351 -9.29 14.23 8.97
N THR A 352 -8.43 14.83 8.14
CA THR A 352 -8.79 15.29 6.80
C THR A 352 -9.21 14.11 5.90
N GLY A 353 -8.41 13.04 5.85
CA GLY A 353 -8.73 11.85 5.06
C GLY A 353 -10.04 11.18 5.49
N LEU A 354 -10.26 11.01 6.80
CA LEU A 354 -11.48 10.42 7.34
C LEU A 354 -12.71 11.30 7.12
N LYS A 355 -12.59 12.63 7.23
CA LYS A 355 -13.68 13.57 6.85
C LYS A 355 -14.08 13.39 5.39
N ARG A 356 -13.11 13.40 4.50
CA ARG A 356 -13.32 13.23 3.06
C ARG A 356 -14.02 11.91 2.73
N GLY A 357 -13.52 10.79 3.23
CA GLY A 357 -14.16 9.48 3.04
C GLY A 357 -15.58 9.43 3.62
N THR A 358 -15.81 10.07 4.76
CA THR A 358 -17.14 10.12 5.40
C THR A 358 -18.12 11.01 4.62
N TRP A 359 -17.67 12.14 4.04
CA TRP A 359 -18.51 12.97 3.16
C TRP A 359 -18.92 12.22 1.89
N ILE A 360 -18.02 11.41 1.31
CA ILE A 360 -18.36 10.53 0.18
C ILE A 360 -19.43 9.51 0.59
N ALA A 361 -19.28 8.86 1.75
CA ALA A 361 -20.30 7.93 2.26
C ALA A 361 -21.63 8.61 2.53
N ALA A 362 -21.61 9.80 3.15
CA ALA A 362 -22.79 10.62 3.42
C ALA A 362 -23.49 11.06 2.12
N MET A 363 -22.72 11.56 1.15
CA MET A 363 -23.22 11.99 -0.15
C MET A 363 -23.97 10.87 -0.88
N TRP A 364 -23.42 9.64 -0.83
CA TRP A 364 -24.12 8.48 -1.40
C TRP A 364 -25.44 8.21 -0.71
N ALA A 365 -25.41 8.10 0.63
CA ALA A 365 -26.61 7.80 1.43
C ALA A 365 -27.68 8.89 1.32
N GLN A 366 -27.29 10.16 1.31
CA GLN A 366 -28.18 11.32 1.22
C GLN A 366 -28.80 11.44 -0.17
N GLY A 367 -27.98 11.38 -1.23
CA GLY A 367 -28.45 11.51 -2.61
C GLY A 367 -29.47 10.43 -2.97
N PHE A 368 -29.09 9.16 -2.86
CA PHE A 368 -29.99 8.05 -3.20
C PHE A 368 -31.12 7.85 -2.17
N GLY A 369 -30.93 8.32 -0.93
CA GLY A 369 -31.97 8.40 0.10
C GLY A 369 -32.93 9.58 -0.08
N LYS A 370 -32.80 10.36 -1.16
CA LYS A 370 -33.62 11.54 -1.50
C LYS A 370 -33.58 12.66 -0.47
N ASN A 371 -32.53 12.75 0.32
CA ASN A 371 -32.28 13.86 1.22
C ASN A 371 -31.42 14.92 0.50
N ILE A 372 -31.99 15.54 -0.52
CA ILE A 372 -31.27 16.40 -1.47
C ILE A 372 -30.60 17.60 -0.77
N ALA A 373 -31.32 18.25 0.14
CA ALA A 373 -30.79 19.43 0.86
C ALA A 373 -29.49 19.11 1.65
N GLU A 374 -29.43 17.94 2.31
CA GLU A 374 -28.20 17.54 3.01
C GLU A 374 -27.12 17.08 2.03
N ALA A 375 -27.49 16.43 0.90
CA ALA A 375 -26.56 16.06 -0.14
C ALA A 375 -25.88 17.31 -0.77
N GLU A 376 -26.62 18.39 -1.03
CA GLU A 376 -26.07 19.66 -1.50
C GLU A 376 -25.10 20.29 -0.51
N LYS A 377 -25.41 20.27 0.80
CA LYS A 377 -24.50 20.75 1.85
C LYS A 377 -23.22 19.90 1.90
N THR A 378 -23.35 18.60 1.69
CA THR A 378 -22.20 17.70 1.69
C THR A 378 -21.33 17.90 0.45
N LEU A 379 -21.95 18.12 -0.73
CA LEU A 379 -21.24 18.48 -1.96
C LEU A 379 -20.48 19.80 -1.79
N ALA A 380 -21.08 20.82 -1.20
CA ALA A 380 -20.41 22.09 -0.93
C ALA A 380 -19.18 21.95 0.00
N ARG A 381 -19.15 20.94 0.88
CA ARG A 381 -17.95 20.60 1.70
C ARG A 381 -16.86 19.96 0.84
N LEU A 382 -17.22 19.02 -0.04
CA LEU A 382 -16.28 18.41 -0.99
C LEU A 382 -15.70 19.44 -1.96
N GLU A 383 -16.50 20.40 -2.43
CA GLU A 383 -16.06 21.48 -3.32
C GLU A 383 -15.07 22.42 -2.64
N ARG A 384 -15.26 22.75 -1.36
CA ARG A 384 -14.27 23.52 -0.58
C ARG A 384 -12.96 22.77 -0.41
N ASP A 385 -13.01 21.50 -0.04
CA ASP A 385 -11.83 20.63 0.08
C ASP A 385 -11.06 20.53 -1.25
N ALA A 386 -11.79 20.44 -2.37
CA ALA A 386 -11.21 20.42 -3.72
C ALA A 386 -10.55 21.77 -4.11
N ALA A 387 -11.10 22.88 -3.65
CA ALA A 387 -10.50 24.20 -3.89
C ALA A 387 -9.17 24.37 -3.13
N GLU A 388 -9.03 23.74 -1.95
CA GLU A 388 -7.79 23.71 -1.17
C GLU A 388 -6.75 22.72 -1.76
N SER A 389 -7.21 21.78 -2.60
CA SER A 389 -6.36 20.74 -3.20
C SER A 389 -6.60 20.62 -4.73
N PRO A 390 -6.33 21.68 -5.53
CA PRO A 390 -6.74 21.73 -6.94
C PRO A 390 -6.08 20.68 -7.84
N ASN A 391 -4.91 20.18 -7.45
CA ASN A 391 -4.14 19.17 -8.19
C ASN A 391 -4.40 17.72 -7.71
N ASP A 392 -5.18 17.52 -6.65
CA ASP A 392 -5.54 16.20 -6.15
C ASP A 392 -6.74 15.64 -6.93
N LEU A 393 -6.46 14.81 -7.94
CA LEU A 393 -7.49 14.21 -8.80
C LEU A 393 -8.47 13.30 -8.04
N ASN A 394 -8.09 12.73 -6.90
CA ASN A 394 -9.02 11.96 -6.08
C ASN A 394 -10.10 12.87 -5.49
N VAL A 395 -9.69 14.05 -4.98
CA VAL A 395 -10.61 15.04 -4.42
C VAL A 395 -11.50 15.63 -5.49
N GLN A 396 -10.94 15.96 -6.65
CA GLN A 396 -11.70 16.45 -7.80
C GLN A 396 -12.72 15.40 -8.28
N SER A 397 -12.32 14.12 -8.31
CA SER A 397 -13.22 13.02 -8.69
C SER A 397 -14.39 12.86 -7.72
N ALA A 398 -14.19 13.07 -6.42
CA ALA A 398 -15.26 13.05 -5.44
C ALA A 398 -16.30 14.16 -5.69
N VAL A 399 -15.86 15.35 -6.13
CA VAL A 399 -16.75 16.46 -6.52
C VAL A 399 -17.52 16.13 -7.79
N TRP A 400 -16.85 15.69 -8.85
CA TRP A 400 -17.52 15.29 -10.10
C TRP A 400 -18.54 14.18 -9.87
N TRP A 401 -18.18 13.17 -9.08
CA TRP A 401 -19.08 12.13 -8.67
C TRP A 401 -20.29 12.67 -7.88
N GLY A 402 -20.07 13.56 -6.90
CA GLY A 402 -21.14 14.14 -6.09
C GLY A 402 -22.13 14.95 -6.93
N ARG A 403 -21.62 15.79 -7.86
CA ARG A 403 -22.45 16.50 -8.84
C ARG A 403 -23.23 15.55 -9.72
N GLY A 404 -22.58 14.50 -10.21
CA GLY A 404 -23.23 13.45 -11.00
C GLY A 404 -24.34 12.72 -10.22
N VAL A 405 -24.12 12.44 -8.92
CA VAL A 405 -25.15 11.83 -8.05
C VAL A 405 -26.38 12.74 -7.95
N LEU A 406 -26.21 14.05 -7.69
CA LEU A 406 -27.35 14.97 -7.62
C LEU A 406 -28.12 15.06 -8.94
N LYS A 407 -27.43 15.14 -10.07
CA LYS A 407 -28.07 15.11 -11.40
C LYS A 407 -28.85 13.81 -11.61
N LEU A 408 -28.24 12.67 -11.26
CA LEU A 408 -28.87 11.36 -11.44
C LEU A 408 -30.13 11.17 -10.61
N VAL A 409 -30.14 11.61 -9.35
CA VAL A 409 -31.31 11.47 -8.46
C VAL A 409 -32.41 12.46 -8.79
N ASN A 410 -32.08 13.59 -9.44
CA ASN A 410 -33.03 14.58 -9.98
C ASN A 410 -33.54 14.21 -11.38
N GLY A 411 -33.14 13.06 -11.93
CA GLY A 411 -33.68 12.53 -13.21
C GLY A 411 -32.86 12.90 -14.45
N ASP A 412 -31.82 13.75 -14.33
CA ASP A 412 -30.95 14.13 -15.44
C ASP A 412 -29.79 13.10 -15.57
N ALA A 413 -30.15 11.92 -16.06
CA ALA A 413 -29.23 10.80 -16.18
C ALA A 413 -28.11 11.04 -17.21
N LYS A 414 -28.39 11.80 -18.29
CA LYS A 414 -27.40 12.10 -19.33
C LYS A 414 -26.31 13.02 -18.79
N SER A 415 -26.66 14.16 -18.22
CA SER A 415 -25.68 15.06 -17.63
C SER A 415 -24.97 14.45 -16.42
N ALA A 416 -25.59 13.52 -15.72
CA ALA A 416 -24.94 12.76 -14.65
C ALA A 416 -23.79 11.89 -15.19
N ALA A 417 -24.01 11.16 -16.29
CA ALA A 417 -23.00 10.32 -16.92
C ALA A 417 -21.82 11.16 -17.46
N GLU A 418 -22.12 12.31 -18.08
CA GLU A 418 -21.11 13.25 -18.59
C GLU A 418 -20.26 13.83 -17.46
N GLU A 419 -20.86 14.16 -16.31
CA GLU A 419 -20.13 14.66 -15.15
C GLU A 419 -19.18 13.58 -14.57
N MET A 420 -19.70 12.35 -14.43
CA MET A 420 -18.94 11.23 -13.87
C MET A 420 -17.83 10.73 -14.81
N GLN A 421 -17.90 11.01 -16.11
CA GLN A 421 -16.85 10.67 -17.07
C GLN A 421 -15.54 11.41 -16.79
N LYS A 422 -15.58 12.54 -16.08
CA LYS A 422 -14.40 13.32 -15.71
C LYS A 422 -13.56 12.68 -14.61
N CYS A 423 -14.14 11.73 -13.87
CA CYS A 423 -13.44 11.08 -12.77
C CYS A 423 -12.21 10.31 -13.24
N MET A 424 -11.16 10.31 -12.41
CA MET A 424 -9.99 9.50 -12.69
C MET A 424 -10.32 8.01 -12.79
N PRO A 425 -9.58 7.23 -13.61
CA PRO A 425 -9.90 5.81 -13.87
C PRO A 425 -9.91 4.93 -12.62
N THR A 426 -9.26 5.35 -11.54
CA THR A 426 -9.18 4.61 -10.28
C THR A 426 -10.26 4.98 -9.26
N PHE A 427 -11.15 5.93 -9.56
CA PHE A 427 -12.26 6.29 -8.68
C PHE A 427 -13.49 5.43 -8.97
N ASP A 428 -13.46 4.17 -8.57
CA ASP A 428 -14.43 3.12 -8.94
C ASP A 428 -15.86 3.45 -8.59
N LEU A 429 -16.10 4.13 -7.48
CA LEU A 429 -17.43 4.56 -7.07
C LEU A 429 -18.09 5.47 -8.11
N CYS A 430 -17.31 6.32 -8.75
CA CYS A 430 -17.76 7.19 -9.83
C CYS A 430 -18.19 6.36 -11.03
N HIS A 431 -17.34 5.47 -11.51
CA HIS A 431 -17.63 4.63 -12.67
C HIS A 431 -18.75 3.62 -12.42
N PHE A 432 -18.90 3.15 -11.18
CA PHE A 432 -20.04 2.34 -10.77
C PHE A 432 -21.37 3.09 -10.98
N HIS A 433 -21.45 4.35 -10.54
CA HIS A 433 -22.64 5.18 -10.71
C HIS A 433 -22.77 5.74 -12.14
N GLN A 434 -21.67 5.98 -12.85
CA GLN A 434 -21.65 6.33 -14.27
C GLN A 434 -22.37 5.27 -15.11
N ALA A 435 -22.08 3.99 -14.88
CA ALA A 435 -22.75 2.90 -15.59
C ALA A 435 -24.25 2.87 -15.29
N ILE A 436 -24.69 3.26 -14.09
CA ILE A 436 -26.10 3.39 -13.74
C ILE A 436 -26.74 4.59 -14.48
N ALA A 437 -26.03 5.72 -14.54
CA ALA A 437 -26.49 6.91 -15.22
C ALA A 437 -26.64 6.68 -16.74
N GLN A 438 -25.63 6.07 -17.38
CA GLN A 438 -25.68 5.68 -18.80
C GLN A 438 -26.87 4.76 -19.10
N GLU A 439 -27.10 3.73 -18.27
CA GLU A 439 -28.27 2.83 -18.45
C GLU A 439 -29.60 3.58 -18.36
N ARG A 440 -29.76 4.50 -17.41
CA ARG A 440 -30.97 5.32 -17.27
C ARG A 440 -31.14 6.36 -18.38
N ALA A 441 -30.02 6.84 -18.96
CA ALA A 441 -30.00 7.73 -20.12
C ALA A 441 -30.31 6.98 -21.45
N GLY A 442 -30.44 5.64 -21.44
CA GLY A 442 -30.64 4.82 -22.62
C GLY A 442 -29.35 4.40 -23.34
N ASP A 443 -28.19 4.84 -22.89
CA ASP A 443 -26.87 4.44 -23.39
C ASP A 443 -26.47 3.05 -22.83
N LYS A 444 -27.10 2.01 -23.37
CA LYS A 444 -26.86 0.62 -22.97
C LYS A 444 -25.43 0.16 -23.32
N ALA A 445 -24.92 0.60 -24.46
CA ALA A 445 -23.58 0.23 -24.92
C ALA A 445 -22.48 0.85 -24.01
N GLY A 446 -22.59 2.14 -23.71
CA GLY A 446 -21.69 2.81 -22.77
C GLY A 446 -21.75 2.20 -21.37
N ALA A 447 -22.93 1.91 -20.85
CA ALA A 447 -23.11 1.26 -19.56
C ALA A 447 -22.45 -0.13 -19.51
N GLN A 448 -22.55 -0.91 -20.59
CA GLN A 448 -21.91 -2.21 -20.69
C GLN A 448 -20.39 -2.08 -20.75
N ALA A 449 -19.84 -1.15 -21.52
CA ALA A 449 -18.41 -0.89 -21.61
C ALA A 449 -17.82 -0.45 -20.26
N THR A 450 -18.48 0.49 -19.56
CA THR A 450 -18.06 0.96 -18.23
C THR A 450 -18.07 -0.19 -17.22
N ARG A 451 -19.10 -1.03 -17.20
CA ARG A 451 -19.14 -2.23 -16.33
C ARG A 451 -18.05 -3.24 -16.68
N ALA A 452 -17.81 -3.48 -17.97
CA ALA A 452 -16.76 -4.40 -18.41
C ALA A 452 -15.37 -3.92 -17.93
N THR A 453 -15.10 -2.62 -18.04
CA THR A 453 -13.87 -2.01 -17.51
C THR A 453 -13.73 -2.23 -16.01
N LEU A 454 -14.77 -1.97 -15.22
CA LEU A 454 -14.75 -2.22 -13.76
C LEU A 454 -14.55 -3.71 -13.43
N LEU A 455 -15.21 -4.61 -14.17
CA LEU A 455 -15.10 -6.05 -13.92
C LEU A 455 -13.74 -6.63 -14.33
N ALA A 456 -13.09 -6.04 -15.34
CA ALA A 456 -11.75 -6.40 -15.77
C ALA A 456 -10.66 -5.94 -14.78
N GLN A 457 -10.97 -4.93 -13.94
CA GLN A 457 -10.05 -4.49 -12.90
C GLN A 457 -10.00 -5.54 -11.79
N GLN A 458 -8.79 -5.80 -11.32
CA GLN A 458 -8.57 -6.63 -10.14
C GLN A 458 -7.59 -5.88 -9.24
N ARG A 459 -8.05 -5.56 -8.03
CA ARG A 459 -7.27 -4.80 -7.05
C ARG A 459 -7.09 -5.67 -5.82
N SER A 460 -5.86 -6.05 -5.56
CA SER A 460 -5.52 -6.72 -4.32
C SER A 460 -5.75 -5.77 -3.14
N GLN A 461 -6.29 -6.30 -2.05
CA GLN A 461 -6.49 -5.58 -0.79
C GLN A 461 -7.48 -4.40 -0.81
N ASP A 462 -8.14 -4.13 -1.95
CA ASP A 462 -9.22 -3.14 -2.02
C ASP A 462 -10.58 -3.83 -1.82
N ALA A 463 -10.90 -4.04 -0.56
CA ALA A 463 -12.14 -4.69 -0.18
C ALA A 463 -13.39 -3.86 -0.49
N PHE A 464 -13.26 -2.52 -0.60
CA PHE A 464 -14.35 -1.66 -1.03
C PHE A 464 -14.67 -1.88 -2.53
N PHE A 465 -13.64 -1.89 -3.38
CA PHE A 465 -13.76 -2.24 -4.78
C PHE A 465 -14.39 -3.63 -4.98
N LEU A 466 -13.98 -4.61 -4.17
CA LEU A 466 -14.53 -5.95 -4.19
C LEU A 466 -16.06 -5.93 -3.95
N SER A 467 -16.53 -5.09 -3.03
CA SER A 467 -17.95 -4.94 -2.72
C SER A 467 -18.75 -4.35 -3.91
N LEU A 468 -18.21 -3.32 -4.58
CA LEU A 468 -18.81 -2.75 -5.80
C LEU A 468 -18.85 -3.78 -6.93
N ARG A 469 -17.73 -4.45 -7.20
CA ARG A 469 -17.59 -5.49 -8.23
C ARG A 469 -18.61 -6.62 -8.02
N SER A 470 -18.79 -7.08 -6.79
CA SER A 470 -19.74 -8.13 -6.45
C SER A 470 -21.18 -7.78 -6.85
N GLN A 471 -21.61 -6.51 -6.72
CA GLN A 471 -22.94 -6.07 -7.15
C GLN A 471 -23.07 -6.11 -8.67
N LEU A 472 -22.03 -5.77 -9.41
CA LEU A 472 -22.01 -5.85 -10.87
C LEU A 472 -22.11 -7.30 -11.35
N VAL A 473 -21.36 -8.22 -10.74
CA VAL A 473 -21.43 -9.66 -11.05
C VAL A 473 -22.83 -10.21 -10.80
N LYS A 474 -23.44 -9.90 -9.65
CA LYS A 474 -24.82 -10.34 -9.34
C LYS A 474 -25.82 -9.83 -10.35
N LYS A 475 -25.68 -8.59 -10.83
CA LYS A 475 -26.56 -8.03 -11.86
C LYS A 475 -26.41 -8.77 -13.20
N GLN A 476 -25.18 -9.08 -13.62
CA GLN A 476 -24.92 -9.84 -14.84
C GLN A 476 -25.56 -11.24 -14.79
N VAL A 477 -25.40 -11.97 -13.69
CA VAL A 477 -25.98 -13.30 -13.51
C VAL A 477 -27.50 -13.26 -13.57
N ARG A 478 -28.15 -12.25 -12.94
CA ARG A 478 -29.60 -12.08 -13.01
C ARG A 478 -30.08 -11.78 -14.42
N THR A 479 -29.34 -10.94 -15.17
CA THR A 479 -29.71 -10.60 -16.57
C THR A 479 -29.55 -11.81 -17.48
N ALA A 480 -28.48 -12.60 -17.31
CA ALA A 480 -28.28 -13.83 -18.06
C ALA A 480 -29.34 -14.93 -17.75
N ALA A 481 -29.75 -15.04 -16.47
CA ALA A 481 -30.76 -15.99 -16.04
C ALA A 481 -32.19 -15.60 -16.51
N ALA A 482 -32.46 -14.32 -16.76
CA ALA A 482 -33.74 -13.83 -17.25
C ALA A 482 -33.94 -14.10 -18.76
N GLY A 483 -32.92 -14.57 -19.49
CA GLY A 483 -32.98 -14.83 -20.93
C GLY A 483 -33.18 -13.55 -21.77
N PRO A 484 -33.03 -13.61 -23.10
CA PRO A 484 -33.53 -12.54 -23.96
C PRO A 484 -35.04 -12.48 -23.77
N ALA A 485 -35.57 -11.35 -23.30
CA ALA A 485 -37.00 -11.12 -23.24
C ALA A 485 -37.58 -11.53 -24.59
N SER A 486 -38.48 -12.52 -24.58
CA SER A 486 -39.18 -12.96 -25.77
C SER A 486 -39.83 -11.73 -26.44
N VAL A 487 -39.24 -11.28 -27.52
CA VAL A 487 -39.87 -10.41 -28.48
C VAL A 487 -40.91 -11.30 -29.17
N ASN A 488 -42.04 -11.46 -28.54
CA ASN A 488 -43.28 -11.91 -29.19
C ASN A 488 -44.45 -11.54 -28.28
N ALA A 489 -45.20 -10.61 -28.73
CA ALA A 489 -46.64 -10.67 -28.92
C ALA A 489 -47.27 -9.26 -28.91
N ASN A 490 -47.66 -8.90 -30.11
CA ASN A 490 -48.80 -8.06 -30.48
C ASN A 490 -48.87 -6.61 -29.94
#